data_e9c3aeff1a3c46f7a9bfa0cb2a0843b0
#
_entry.id   e9c3aeff1a3c46f7a9bfa0cb2a0843b0
#
_cell.length_a   1.000
_cell.length_b   1.000
_cell.length_c   1.000
_cell.angle_alpha   90.00
_cell.angle_beta   90.00
_cell.angle_gamma   90.00
#
_symmetry.space_group_name_H-M   'P 1'
#
loop_
_entity.id
_entity.type
_entity.pdbx_description
1 polymer ?
#
loop_
_entity_poly.entity_id
_entity_poly.type
_entity_poly.pdbx_seq_one_letter_code
_entity_poly.pdbx_strand_id
1 'polypeptide(L)'
;YIINDNLNIVYPSKINRNDLSELVAEFKYHPKAYRRILQTAYTFFAIRWPIEVITSSELIKISMPVEEAEKWIFIPGNHSIRAIDLKKNRCFVFLKHGFDKKFLQSDANIRLKYQWLKAPKVIQLKNHFYEEQRVIGLPWNRLSSIDLKNKVITRAQEELSKLYQKTIISVYIKDYVSELCNNILIMLDNSINELSARKKYIITNFLDKMNLMIVNSCGDLYIDLVITHGDFQPGNILCSKDDFWIIDWEYSNRRSIFYDALVFDLECRFPLGLATRFNKKIRELANINDYLKWTGV
;
A
#
# COMPACT_ATOMS: atom_id res chain seq x y z
N TYR A 1 -4.24 20.58 -18.32
CA TYR A 1 -3.43 19.81 -17.39
C TYR A 1 -2.22 19.21 -18.10
N ILE A 2 -1.14 19.04 -17.37
CA ILE A 2 0.11 18.42 -17.79
C ILE A 2 0.21 17.06 -17.13
N ILE A 3 0.48 16.01 -17.93
CA ILE A 3 0.78 14.67 -17.43
C ILE A 3 2.29 14.52 -17.38
N ASN A 4 2.81 14.11 -16.24
CA ASN A 4 4.20 13.72 -16.08
C ASN A 4 4.28 12.28 -15.55
N ASP A 5 4.49 11.32 -16.46
CA ASP A 5 4.52 9.89 -16.14
C ASP A 5 5.67 9.52 -15.22
N ASN A 6 6.82 10.20 -15.36
CA ASN A 6 7.98 9.91 -14.51
C ASN A 6 7.77 10.32 -13.06
N LEU A 7 6.97 11.36 -12.82
CA LEU A 7 6.56 11.81 -11.49
C LEU A 7 5.20 11.20 -11.07
N ASN A 8 4.54 10.47 -11.99
CA ASN A 8 3.20 9.91 -11.77
C ASN A 8 2.20 10.94 -11.25
N ILE A 9 2.17 12.12 -11.85
CA ILE A 9 1.28 13.23 -11.47
C ILE A 9 0.63 13.87 -12.67
N VAL A 10 -0.58 14.42 -12.45
CA VAL A 10 -1.29 15.27 -13.41
C VAL A 10 -1.61 16.58 -12.70
N TYR A 11 -1.20 17.68 -13.27
CA TYR A 11 -1.33 18.99 -12.63
C TYR A 11 -1.71 20.10 -13.62
N PRO A 12 -2.34 21.20 -13.15
CA PRO A 12 -2.71 22.32 -14.00
C PRO A 12 -1.48 23.02 -14.58
N SER A 13 -1.53 23.38 -15.84
CA SER A 13 -0.42 24.12 -16.51
C SER A 13 -0.10 25.47 -15.86
N LYS A 14 -1.07 26.08 -15.17
CA LYS A 14 -0.92 27.37 -14.46
C LYS A 14 -0.71 27.22 -12.95
N ILE A 15 -0.35 26.04 -12.47
CA ILE A 15 -0.11 25.81 -11.02
C ILE A 15 1.04 26.68 -10.48
N ASN A 16 0.94 27.07 -9.22
CA ASN A 16 2.06 27.69 -8.53
C ASN A 16 3.23 26.69 -8.41
N ARG A 17 4.41 27.10 -8.89
CA ARG A 17 5.61 26.24 -8.92
C ARG A 17 6.13 25.86 -7.54
N ASN A 18 5.91 26.70 -6.53
CA ASN A 18 6.29 26.36 -5.15
C ASN A 18 5.43 25.22 -4.62
N ASP A 19 4.12 25.27 -4.84
CA ASP A 19 3.18 24.22 -4.42
C ASP A 19 3.50 22.89 -5.11
N LEU A 20 3.77 22.95 -6.42
CA LEU A 20 4.18 21.76 -7.18
C LEU A 20 5.53 21.22 -6.68
N SER A 21 6.50 22.10 -6.39
CA SER A 21 7.82 21.69 -5.89
C SER A 21 7.74 21.03 -4.51
N GLU A 22 6.85 21.46 -3.64
CA GLU A 22 6.58 20.83 -2.35
C GLU A 22 6.03 19.41 -2.55
N LEU A 23 5.05 19.26 -3.43
CA LEU A 23 4.38 17.98 -3.66
C LEU A 23 5.32 16.93 -4.28
N VAL A 24 6.19 17.35 -5.20
CA VAL A 24 7.18 16.45 -5.82
C VAL A 24 8.47 16.33 -5.02
N ALA A 25 8.56 16.99 -3.85
CA ALA A 25 9.76 16.93 -3.01
C ALA A 25 10.13 15.51 -2.59
N GLU A 26 9.13 14.63 -2.42
CA GLU A 26 9.36 13.21 -2.08
C GLU A 26 10.22 12.48 -3.13
N PHE A 27 10.17 12.87 -4.40
CA PHE A 27 10.99 12.26 -5.47
C PHE A 27 12.47 12.62 -5.37
N LYS A 28 12.83 13.65 -4.61
CA LYS A 28 14.23 14.07 -4.37
C LYS A 28 14.96 13.15 -3.39
N TYR A 29 14.23 12.36 -2.61
CA TYR A 29 14.80 11.53 -1.56
C TYR A 29 15.04 10.11 -2.06
N HIS A 30 16.32 9.74 -2.19
CA HIS A 30 16.72 8.38 -2.50
C HIS A 30 17.89 7.96 -1.59
N PRO A 31 17.90 6.70 -1.07
CA PRO A 31 18.97 6.22 -0.19
C PRO A 31 20.38 6.30 -0.81
N LYS A 32 20.49 6.00 -2.11
CA LYS A 32 21.76 6.08 -2.85
C LYS A 32 22.04 7.51 -3.28
N ALA A 33 23.16 8.09 -2.85
CA ALA A 33 23.53 9.49 -3.07
C ALA A 33 23.48 9.92 -4.54
N TYR A 34 24.04 9.13 -5.46
CA TYR A 34 24.06 9.48 -6.88
C TYR A 34 22.65 9.55 -7.48
N ARG A 35 21.73 8.63 -7.09
CA ARG A 35 20.34 8.66 -7.54
C ARG A 35 19.60 9.86 -6.95
N ARG A 36 19.89 10.22 -5.70
CA ARG A 36 19.32 11.40 -5.06
C ARG A 36 19.70 12.69 -5.82
N ILE A 37 20.97 12.82 -6.25
CA ILE A 37 21.42 13.95 -7.05
C ILE A 37 20.67 14.00 -8.39
N LEU A 38 20.63 12.87 -9.10
CA LEU A 38 19.93 12.77 -10.39
C LEU A 38 18.43 13.07 -10.26
N GLN A 39 17.77 12.53 -9.25
CA GLN A 39 16.34 12.77 -8.98
C GLN A 39 16.08 14.22 -8.57
N THR A 40 16.96 14.83 -7.79
CA THR A 40 16.84 16.24 -7.41
C THR A 40 16.97 17.13 -8.65
N ALA A 41 17.95 16.88 -9.49
CA ALA A 41 18.13 17.61 -10.76
C ALA A 41 16.92 17.38 -11.69
N TYR A 42 16.51 16.13 -11.91
CA TYR A 42 15.33 15.81 -12.71
C TYR A 42 14.09 16.54 -12.21
N THR A 43 13.76 16.42 -10.91
CA THR A 43 12.59 17.06 -10.31
C THR A 43 12.64 18.57 -10.44
N PHE A 44 13.83 19.19 -10.31
CA PHE A 44 14.01 20.61 -10.47
C PHE A 44 13.69 21.07 -11.90
N PHE A 45 14.18 20.35 -12.91
CA PHE A 45 13.99 20.70 -14.31
C PHE A 45 12.62 20.28 -14.85
N ALA A 46 12.11 19.11 -14.50
CA ALA A 46 10.87 18.54 -15.03
C ALA A 46 9.61 19.38 -14.75
N ILE A 47 9.65 20.24 -13.73
CA ILE A 47 8.53 21.14 -13.38
C ILE A 47 8.76 22.59 -13.83
N ARG A 48 9.77 22.87 -14.65
CA ARG A 48 10.10 24.22 -15.12
C ARG A 48 10.10 24.31 -16.64
N TRP A 49 9.44 25.35 -17.13
CA TRP A 49 9.49 25.69 -18.56
C TRP A 49 10.93 26.08 -18.98
N PRO A 50 11.46 25.72 -20.15
CA PRO A 50 10.79 24.92 -21.20
C PRO A 50 10.91 23.39 -21.04
N ILE A 51 11.67 22.89 -20.10
CA ILE A 51 11.97 21.46 -19.93
C ILE A 51 10.72 20.67 -19.53
N GLU A 52 9.81 21.31 -18.79
CA GLU A 52 8.49 20.75 -18.46
C GLU A 52 7.75 20.24 -19.70
N VAL A 53 7.81 20.98 -20.82
CA VAL A 53 7.16 20.59 -22.08
C VAL A 53 7.81 19.35 -22.69
N ILE A 54 9.14 19.20 -22.53
CA ILE A 54 9.90 18.07 -23.05
C ILE A 54 9.69 16.82 -22.17
N THR A 55 9.53 17.01 -20.86
CA THR A 55 9.38 15.91 -19.90
C THR A 55 7.93 15.52 -19.65
N SER A 56 6.96 16.30 -20.12
CA SER A 56 5.55 15.96 -20.09
C SER A 56 5.20 14.96 -21.19
N SER A 57 4.40 13.97 -20.84
CA SER A 57 3.94 12.95 -21.79
C SER A 57 2.84 13.50 -22.70
N GLU A 58 1.90 14.21 -22.11
CA GLU A 58 0.73 14.74 -22.82
C GLU A 58 0.15 15.99 -22.14
N LEU A 59 -0.58 16.78 -22.94
CA LEU A 59 -1.49 17.83 -22.47
C LEU A 59 -2.92 17.34 -22.61
N ILE A 60 -3.65 17.29 -21.50
CA ILE A 60 -5.06 16.89 -21.49
C ILE A 60 -5.96 18.04 -21.06
N LYS A 61 -7.14 18.09 -21.69
CA LYS A 61 -8.22 18.97 -21.25
C LYS A 61 -9.17 18.16 -20.38
N ILE A 62 -9.29 18.54 -19.11
CA ILE A 62 -10.22 17.93 -18.18
C ILE A 62 -11.40 18.87 -18.02
N SER A 63 -12.61 18.39 -18.34
CA SER A 63 -13.86 19.07 -18.01
C SER A 63 -14.31 18.60 -16.62
N MET A 64 -14.05 19.39 -15.61
CA MET A 64 -14.51 19.11 -14.25
C MET A 64 -15.58 20.13 -13.87
N PRO A 65 -16.71 19.70 -13.33
CA PRO A 65 -17.76 20.61 -12.80
C PRO A 65 -17.37 21.17 -11.41
N VAL A 66 -16.09 21.33 -11.15
CA VAL A 66 -15.57 21.78 -9.85
C VAL A 66 -14.99 23.18 -9.99
N GLU A 67 -15.51 24.10 -9.23
CA GLU A 67 -14.92 25.43 -9.07
C GLU A 67 -13.46 25.29 -8.60
N GLU A 68 -12.56 26.10 -9.18
CA GLU A 68 -11.14 26.11 -8.84
C GLU A 68 -10.37 24.82 -9.22
N ALA A 69 -10.80 24.09 -10.25
CA ALA A 69 -10.08 22.88 -10.72
C ALA A 69 -8.61 23.14 -11.06
N GLU A 70 -8.24 24.39 -11.39
CA GLU A 70 -6.85 24.80 -11.63
C GLU A 70 -5.90 24.66 -10.44
N LYS A 71 -6.42 24.34 -9.25
CA LYS A 71 -5.63 24.14 -8.03
C LYS A 71 -5.53 22.67 -7.60
N TRP A 72 -6.09 21.77 -8.39
CA TRP A 72 -6.11 20.34 -8.09
C TRP A 72 -4.97 19.60 -8.78
N ILE A 73 -4.30 18.73 -8.03
CA ILE A 73 -3.28 17.82 -8.53
C ILE A 73 -3.81 16.40 -8.41
N PHE A 74 -3.60 15.58 -9.44
CA PHE A 74 -4.02 14.20 -9.45
C PHE A 74 -2.82 13.27 -9.39
N ILE A 75 -2.89 12.27 -8.51
CA ILE A 75 -1.90 11.20 -8.37
C ILE A 75 -2.60 9.88 -8.70
N PRO A 76 -2.30 9.28 -9.87
CA PRO A 76 -2.85 7.99 -10.23
C PRO A 76 -2.30 6.88 -9.32
N GLY A 77 -3.19 6.13 -8.69
CA GLY A 77 -2.88 4.87 -7.97
C GLY A 77 -3.29 3.65 -8.80
N ASN A 78 -3.29 2.45 -8.21
CA ASN A 78 -3.68 1.22 -8.91
C ASN A 78 -5.18 1.22 -9.24
N HIS A 79 -6.03 1.28 -8.23
CA HIS A 79 -7.50 1.21 -8.34
C HIS A 79 -8.16 2.58 -8.22
N SER A 80 -7.44 3.57 -7.73
CA SER A 80 -7.94 4.89 -7.38
C SER A 80 -7.11 6.02 -7.98
N ILE A 81 -7.65 7.23 -7.92
CA ILE A 81 -6.97 8.48 -8.23
C ILE A 81 -7.08 9.37 -6.99
N ARG A 82 -5.96 9.80 -6.45
CA ARG A 82 -5.94 10.84 -5.41
C ARG A 82 -5.95 12.22 -6.05
N ALA A 83 -6.92 13.04 -5.69
CA ALA A 83 -7.02 14.43 -6.11
C ALA A 83 -6.76 15.33 -4.90
N ILE A 84 -5.71 16.12 -4.97
CA ILE A 84 -5.27 17.00 -3.89
C ILE A 84 -5.71 18.43 -4.19
N ASP A 85 -6.58 18.98 -3.35
CA ASP A 85 -6.92 20.41 -3.33
C ASP A 85 -5.88 21.13 -2.45
N LEU A 86 -4.95 21.80 -3.10
CA LEU A 86 -3.88 22.53 -2.42
C LEU A 86 -4.39 23.71 -1.60
N LYS A 87 -5.47 24.37 -2.04
CA LYS A 87 -6.03 25.54 -1.36
C LYS A 87 -6.71 25.16 -0.05
N LYS A 88 -7.51 24.08 -0.08
CA LYS A 88 -8.27 23.62 1.09
C LYS A 88 -7.51 22.60 1.93
N ASN A 89 -6.31 22.22 1.51
CA ASN A 89 -5.49 21.20 2.16
C ASN A 89 -6.24 19.88 2.38
N ARG A 90 -6.95 19.42 1.35
CA ARG A 90 -7.79 18.21 1.36
C ARG A 90 -7.32 17.23 0.31
N CYS A 91 -7.63 15.97 0.53
CA CYS A 91 -7.38 14.89 -0.42
C CYS A 91 -8.68 14.14 -0.70
N PHE A 92 -9.00 13.95 -1.96
CA PHE A 92 -10.13 13.14 -2.41
C PHE A 92 -9.59 11.90 -3.11
N VAL A 93 -10.14 10.75 -2.78
CA VAL A 93 -9.75 9.48 -3.39
C VAL A 93 -10.92 8.96 -4.19
N PHE A 94 -10.79 8.95 -5.52
CA PHE A 94 -11.81 8.51 -6.47
C PHE A 94 -11.50 7.09 -6.95
N LEU A 95 -12.53 6.25 -7.05
CA LEU A 95 -12.40 4.96 -7.71
C LEU A 95 -12.24 5.16 -9.22
N LYS A 96 -11.28 4.48 -9.83
CA LYS A 96 -11.15 4.43 -11.29
C LYS A 96 -12.31 3.65 -11.92
N HIS A 97 -12.70 4.06 -13.12
CA HIS A 97 -13.71 3.34 -13.90
C HIS A 97 -13.28 1.89 -14.15
N GLY A 98 -14.20 0.94 -14.00
CA GLY A 98 -13.94 -0.49 -14.20
C GLY A 98 -13.38 -1.24 -13.01
N PHE A 99 -13.03 -0.55 -11.90
CA PHE A 99 -12.55 -1.20 -10.68
C PHE A 99 -13.68 -1.45 -9.67
N ASP A 100 -13.49 -2.48 -8.85
CA ASP A 100 -14.42 -2.89 -7.81
C ASP A 100 -14.43 -1.87 -6.66
N LYS A 101 -15.64 -1.44 -6.27
CA LYS A 101 -15.86 -0.53 -5.15
C LYS A 101 -15.30 -1.03 -3.82
N LYS A 102 -15.12 -2.34 -3.67
CA LYS A 102 -14.58 -2.95 -2.46
C LYS A 102 -13.23 -2.36 -2.06
N PHE A 103 -12.35 -2.01 -3.01
CA PHE A 103 -11.05 -1.42 -2.70
C PHE A 103 -11.20 -0.07 -1.99
N LEU A 104 -12.05 0.81 -2.54
CA LEU A 104 -12.33 2.11 -1.93
C LEU A 104 -13.02 1.98 -0.57
N GLN A 105 -14.00 1.07 -0.48
CA GLN A 105 -14.77 0.84 0.73
C GLN A 105 -13.91 0.20 1.83
N SER A 106 -13.07 -0.76 1.50
CA SER A 106 -12.15 -1.40 2.44
C SER A 106 -11.23 -0.36 3.07
N ASP A 107 -10.59 0.47 2.25
CA ASP A 107 -9.68 1.53 2.72
C ASP A 107 -10.38 2.55 3.63
N ALA A 108 -11.56 3.03 3.26
CA ALA A 108 -12.28 4.01 4.08
C ALA A 108 -12.90 3.40 5.35
N ASN A 109 -13.55 2.22 5.24
CA ASN A 109 -14.31 1.62 6.33
C ASN A 109 -13.45 1.21 7.52
N ILE A 110 -12.24 0.66 7.27
CA ILE A 110 -11.33 0.27 8.36
C ILE A 110 -10.94 1.51 9.18
N ARG A 111 -10.66 2.63 8.53
CA ARG A 111 -10.25 3.88 9.17
C ARG A 111 -11.43 4.59 9.86
N LEU A 112 -12.62 4.49 9.31
CA LEU A 112 -13.85 4.99 9.97
C LEU A 112 -14.20 4.16 11.21
N LYS A 113 -14.03 2.84 11.15
CA LYS A 113 -14.31 1.94 12.27
C LYS A 113 -13.30 2.08 13.40
N TYR A 114 -12.02 2.24 13.06
CA TYR A 114 -10.93 2.33 14.04
C TYR A 114 -10.26 3.71 13.96
N GLN A 115 -10.98 4.77 14.37
CA GLN A 115 -10.56 6.17 14.26
C GLN A 115 -9.27 6.53 15.03
N TRP A 116 -8.84 5.64 15.92
CA TRP A 116 -7.57 5.78 16.67
C TRP A 116 -6.35 5.31 15.87
N LEU A 117 -6.55 4.59 14.73
CA LEU A 117 -5.44 4.20 13.86
C LEU A 117 -4.63 5.41 13.40
N LYS A 118 -3.31 5.25 13.38
CA LYS A 118 -2.37 6.20 12.78
C LYS A 118 -2.46 6.16 11.25
N ALA A 119 -3.60 6.60 10.73
CA ALA A 119 -3.92 6.71 9.31
C ALA A 119 -4.53 8.07 9.01
N PRO A 120 -4.49 8.58 7.76
CA PRO A 120 -5.18 9.80 7.39
C PRO A 120 -6.66 9.69 7.73
N LYS A 121 -7.21 10.68 8.42
CA LYS A 121 -8.63 10.64 8.85
C LYS A 121 -9.54 10.72 7.63
N VAL A 122 -10.48 9.78 7.52
CA VAL A 122 -11.58 9.88 6.54
C VAL A 122 -12.60 10.90 7.06
N ILE A 123 -12.84 11.94 6.27
CA ILE A 123 -13.74 13.04 6.62
C ILE A 123 -15.15 12.70 6.13
N GLN A 124 -15.27 12.18 4.90
CA GLN A 124 -16.53 11.83 4.28
C GLN A 124 -16.35 10.62 3.35
N LEU A 125 -17.27 9.67 3.38
CA LEU A 125 -17.34 8.54 2.44
C LEU A 125 -18.61 8.65 1.59
N LYS A 126 -18.47 8.51 0.26
CA LYS A 126 -19.54 8.43 -0.73
C LYS A 126 -19.37 7.21 -1.63
N ASN A 127 -20.33 6.96 -2.52
CA ASN A 127 -20.35 5.75 -3.37
C ASN A 127 -19.12 5.56 -4.26
N HIS A 128 -18.51 6.65 -4.75
CA HIS A 128 -17.42 6.60 -5.73
C HIS A 128 -16.16 7.32 -5.29
N PHE A 129 -16.17 7.93 -4.12
CA PHE A 129 -15.02 8.61 -3.55
C PHE A 129 -15.15 8.74 -2.03
N TYR A 130 -14.03 8.98 -1.38
CA TYR A 130 -13.99 9.53 -0.02
C TYR A 130 -13.07 10.75 0.04
N GLU A 131 -13.33 11.60 1.02
CA GLU A 131 -12.49 12.72 1.38
C GLU A 131 -11.67 12.33 2.62
N GLU A 132 -10.37 12.62 2.58
CA GLU A 132 -9.48 12.33 3.69
C GLU A 132 -8.61 13.55 4.05
N GLN A 133 -8.06 13.53 5.23
CA GLN A 133 -7.03 14.46 5.67
C GLN A 133 -5.82 14.33 4.75
N ARG A 134 -5.37 15.45 4.17
CA ARG A 134 -4.07 15.48 3.50
C ARG A 134 -2.96 15.34 4.54
N VAL A 135 -2.10 14.38 4.36
CA VAL A 135 -0.89 14.20 5.16
C VAL A 135 0.34 14.43 4.29
N ILE A 136 1.35 15.10 4.85
CA ILE A 136 2.61 15.38 4.18
C ILE A 136 3.70 14.61 4.90
N GLY A 137 4.39 13.76 4.18
CA GLY A 137 5.44 12.92 4.75
C GLY A 137 6.27 12.22 3.68
N LEU A 138 7.41 11.68 4.08
CA LEU A 138 8.24 10.85 3.23
C LEU A 138 7.94 9.37 3.50
N PRO A 139 7.89 8.52 2.48
CA PRO A 139 7.87 7.08 2.67
C PRO A 139 9.04 6.61 3.54
N TRP A 140 8.78 5.69 4.45
CA TRP A 140 9.76 5.19 5.41
C TRP A 140 11.08 4.73 4.77
N ASN A 141 11.02 4.08 3.62
CA ASN A 141 12.21 3.62 2.89
C ASN A 141 13.08 4.77 2.35
N ARG A 142 12.56 6.00 2.27
CA ARG A 142 13.26 7.20 1.81
C ARG A 142 13.91 8.00 2.95
N LEU A 143 13.64 7.65 4.20
CA LEU A 143 14.31 8.26 5.34
C LEU A 143 15.82 7.97 5.30
N SER A 144 16.64 8.95 5.65
CA SER A 144 18.11 8.80 5.71
C SER A 144 18.61 8.29 7.05
N SER A 145 17.92 8.64 8.14
CA SER A 145 18.31 8.24 9.51
C SER A 145 17.84 6.82 9.82
N ILE A 146 18.76 5.96 10.21
CA ILE A 146 18.46 4.59 10.66
C ILE A 146 17.69 4.61 11.97
N ASP A 147 18.07 5.48 12.92
CA ASP A 147 17.39 5.60 14.21
C ASP A 147 15.93 6.02 14.05
N LEU A 148 15.67 6.99 13.15
CA LEU A 148 14.30 7.39 12.84
C LEU A 148 13.52 6.25 12.19
N LYS A 149 14.13 5.49 11.27
CA LYS A 149 13.51 4.31 10.67
C LYS A 149 13.10 3.29 11.71
N ASN A 150 14.03 2.94 12.62
CA ASN A 150 13.77 1.98 13.68
C ASN A 150 12.65 2.46 14.61
N LYS A 151 12.69 3.73 15.03
CA LYS A 151 11.66 4.32 15.88
C LYS A 151 10.28 4.30 15.22
N VAL A 152 10.19 4.64 13.94
CA VAL A 152 8.91 4.68 13.22
C VAL A 152 8.36 3.29 13.01
N ILE A 153 9.20 2.31 12.59
CA ILE A 153 8.70 0.96 12.35
C ILE A 153 8.19 0.31 13.63
N THR A 154 8.90 0.46 14.76
CA THR A 154 8.44 -0.04 16.06
C THR A 154 7.06 0.52 16.42
N ARG A 155 6.87 1.84 16.27
CA ARG A 155 5.57 2.48 16.56
C ARG A 155 4.47 2.04 15.58
N ALA A 156 4.80 1.82 14.30
CA ALA A 156 3.82 1.32 13.32
C ALA A 156 3.39 -0.12 13.64
N GLN A 157 4.32 -0.95 14.10
CA GLN A 157 4.05 -2.31 14.59
C GLN A 157 3.15 -2.30 15.84
N GLU A 158 3.43 -1.41 16.78
CA GLU A 158 2.57 -1.21 17.97
C GLU A 158 1.14 -0.82 17.59
N GLU A 159 0.96 0.03 16.58
CA GLU A 159 -0.38 0.41 16.09
C GLU A 159 -1.11 -0.78 15.46
N LEU A 160 -0.41 -1.59 14.64
CA LEU A 160 -1.00 -2.83 14.10
C LEU A 160 -1.31 -3.83 15.21
N SER A 161 -0.43 -3.99 16.19
CA SER A 161 -0.67 -4.86 17.35
C SER A 161 -1.95 -4.49 18.11
N LYS A 162 -2.21 -3.20 18.33
CA LYS A 162 -3.48 -2.74 18.95
C LYS A 162 -4.69 -3.12 18.09
N LEU A 163 -4.58 -3.06 16.75
CA LEU A 163 -5.64 -3.50 15.84
C LEU A 163 -5.86 -5.01 15.94
N TYR A 164 -4.78 -5.78 15.99
CA TYR A 164 -4.83 -7.23 16.10
C TYR A 164 -5.52 -7.68 17.39
N GLN A 165 -5.10 -7.14 18.54
CA GLN A 165 -5.72 -7.44 19.85
C GLN A 165 -7.23 -7.17 19.88
N LYS A 166 -7.71 -6.16 19.13
CA LYS A 166 -9.14 -5.81 19.05
C LYS A 166 -9.93 -6.64 18.05
N THR A 167 -9.26 -7.37 17.17
CA THR A 167 -9.92 -8.03 16.04
C THR A 167 -9.63 -9.53 15.96
N ILE A 168 -8.85 -10.06 16.90
CA ILE A 168 -8.43 -11.46 16.95
C ILE A 168 -9.63 -12.39 17.08
N ILE A 169 -9.60 -13.46 16.30
CA ILE A 169 -10.42 -14.66 16.43
C ILE A 169 -9.56 -15.86 16.15
N SER A 170 -9.83 -16.97 16.86
CA SER A 170 -9.15 -18.25 16.64
C SER A 170 -10.03 -19.17 15.82
N VAL A 171 -9.46 -19.78 14.78
CA VAL A 171 -10.15 -20.75 13.90
C VAL A 171 -9.28 -22.00 13.74
N TYR A 172 -9.86 -23.12 13.33
CA TYR A 172 -9.05 -24.28 12.97
C TYR A 172 -8.21 -24.01 11.73
N ILE A 173 -6.95 -24.46 11.74
CA ILE A 173 -6.04 -24.33 10.60
C ILE A 173 -6.64 -24.95 9.34
N LYS A 174 -7.27 -26.12 9.45
CA LYS A 174 -7.93 -26.80 8.32
C LYS A 174 -8.97 -25.94 7.64
N ASP A 175 -9.79 -25.20 8.41
CA ASP A 175 -10.86 -24.36 7.87
C ASP A 175 -10.26 -23.16 7.16
N TYR A 176 -9.29 -22.50 7.79
CA TYR A 176 -8.61 -21.34 7.21
C TYR A 176 -7.85 -21.68 5.92
N VAL A 177 -7.09 -22.76 5.91
CA VAL A 177 -6.29 -23.16 4.73
C VAL A 177 -7.19 -23.62 3.59
N SER A 178 -8.25 -24.38 3.90
CA SER A 178 -9.21 -24.82 2.88
C SER A 178 -9.94 -23.63 2.24
N GLU A 179 -10.38 -22.65 3.05
CA GLU A 179 -10.97 -21.42 2.53
C GLU A 179 -9.99 -20.63 1.65
N LEU A 180 -8.73 -20.49 2.10
CA LEU A 180 -7.68 -19.79 1.34
C LEU A 180 -7.42 -20.47 -0.01
N CYS A 181 -7.27 -21.80 -0.03
CA CYS A 181 -7.08 -22.57 -1.26
C CYS A 181 -8.26 -22.40 -2.21
N ASN A 182 -9.49 -22.50 -1.70
CA ASN A 182 -10.71 -22.32 -2.50
C ASN A 182 -10.78 -20.90 -3.10
N ASN A 183 -10.45 -19.86 -2.34
CA ASN A 183 -10.43 -18.49 -2.85
C ASN A 183 -9.39 -18.31 -3.98
N ILE A 184 -8.22 -18.93 -3.86
CA ILE A 184 -7.20 -18.90 -4.92
C ILE A 184 -7.68 -19.65 -6.16
N LEU A 185 -8.33 -20.81 -6.02
CA LEU A 185 -8.90 -21.55 -7.14
C LEU A 185 -9.97 -20.75 -7.88
N ILE A 186 -10.88 -20.09 -7.16
CA ILE A 186 -11.88 -19.19 -7.76
C ILE A 186 -11.21 -18.06 -8.54
N MET A 187 -10.15 -17.46 -8.00
CA MET A 187 -9.39 -16.42 -8.70
C MET A 187 -8.70 -16.96 -9.97
N LEU A 188 -8.16 -18.17 -9.93
CA LEU A 188 -7.56 -18.83 -11.08
C LEU A 188 -8.57 -19.11 -12.18
N ASP A 189 -9.79 -19.53 -11.83
CA ASP A 189 -10.85 -19.77 -12.80
C ASP A 189 -11.32 -18.49 -13.47
N ASN A 190 -11.44 -17.40 -12.70
CA ASN A 190 -11.81 -16.08 -13.21
C ASN A 190 -10.70 -15.45 -14.10
N SER A 191 -9.45 -15.91 -14.01
CA SER A 191 -8.31 -15.43 -14.82
C SER A 191 -8.18 -16.17 -16.15
N ILE A 192 -9.29 -16.45 -16.83
CA ILE A 192 -9.38 -17.38 -17.98
C ILE A 192 -8.39 -17.06 -19.11
N ASN A 193 -8.05 -15.80 -19.33
CA ASN A 193 -7.21 -15.37 -20.46
C ASN A 193 -5.75 -15.04 -20.09
N GLU A 194 -5.38 -15.02 -18.82
CA GLU A 194 -4.05 -14.55 -18.38
C GLU A 194 -3.06 -15.68 -18.12
N LEU A 195 -3.55 -16.88 -17.80
CA LEU A 195 -2.71 -18.01 -17.45
C LEU A 195 -2.93 -19.19 -18.40
N SER A 196 -1.83 -19.79 -18.90
CA SER A 196 -1.91 -21.02 -19.68
C SER A 196 -2.47 -22.19 -18.84
N ALA A 197 -3.14 -23.15 -19.50
CA ALA A 197 -3.68 -24.35 -18.85
C ALA A 197 -2.63 -25.10 -18.02
N ARG A 198 -1.38 -25.18 -18.53
CA ARG A 198 -0.25 -25.79 -17.81
C ARG A 198 0.07 -25.06 -16.49
N LYS A 199 0.07 -23.73 -16.50
CA LYS A 199 0.31 -22.93 -15.28
C LYS A 199 -0.81 -23.11 -14.27
N LYS A 200 -2.07 -23.09 -14.71
CA LYS A 200 -3.22 -23.36 -13.85
C LYS A 200 -3.13 -24.73 -13.20
N TYR A 201 -2.85 -25.78 -13.99
CA TYR A 201 -2.68 -27.14 -13.47
C TYR A 201 -1.58 -27.23 -12.39
N ILE A 202 -0.41 -26.59 -12.63
CA ILE A 202 0.70 -26.59 -11.67
C ILE A 202 0.26 -25.93 -10.36
N ILE A 203 -0.43 -24.78 -10.42
CA ILE A 203 -0.87 -24.06 -9.24
C ILE A 203 -1.93 -24.86 -8.48
N THR A 204 -2.94 -25.41 -9.18
CA THR A 204 -3.99 -26.25 -8.56
C THR A 204 -3.38 -27.46 -7.84
N ASN A 205 -2.52 -28.22 -8.52
CA ASN A 205 -1.86 -29.38 -7.93
C ASN A 205 -0.97 -29.01 -6.72
N PHE A 206 -0.35 -27.85 -6.75
CA PHE A 206 0.41 -27.35 -5.59
C PHE A 206 -0.51 -27.02 -4.42
N LEU A 207 -1.63 -26.33 -4.66
CA LEU A 207 -2.61 -25.97 -3.62
C LEU A 207 -3.22 -27.23 -2.97
N ASP A 208 -3.60 -28.23 -3.77
CA ASP A 208 -4.16 -29.49 -3.28
C ASP A 208 -3.16 -30.21 -2.35
N LYS A 209 -1.90 -30.32 -2.79
CA LYS A 209 -0.84 -30.93 -1.98
C LYS A 209 -0.57 -30.17 -0.69
N MET A 210 -0.50 -28.83 -0.78
CA MET A 210 -0.30 -27.99 0.40
C MET A 210 -1.45 -28.09 1.40
N ASN A 211 -2.69 -28.04 0.90
CA ASN A 211 -3.88 -28.19 1.75
C ASN A 211 -3.86 -29.55 2.47
N LEU A 212 -3.66 -30.65 1.72
CA LEU A 212 -3.61 -32.00 2.28
C LEU A 212 -2.50 -32.12 3.33
N MET A 213 -1.31 -31.65 3.04
CA MET A 213 -0.16 -31.71 3.96
C MET A 213 -0.43 -30.94 5.26
N ILE A 214 -0.97 -29.72 5.17
CA ILE A 214 -1.22 -28.87 6.32
C ILE A 214 -2.37 -29.46 7.17
N VAL A 215 -3.47 -29.88 6.53
CA VAL A 215 -4.62 -30.48 7.22
C VAL A 215 -4.20 -31.73 7.98
N ASN A 216 -3.40 -32.61 7.36
CA ASN A 216 -2.94 -33.86 8.02
C ASN A 216 -1.92 -33.59 9.12
N SER A 217 -1.12 -32.53 9.04
CA SER A 217 -0.05 -32.28 10.02
C SER A 217 -0.50 -31.44 11.22
N CYS A 218 -1.39 -30.47 11.00
CA CYS A 218 -1.77 -29.49 12.01
C CYS A 218 -3.20 -28.95 11.87
N GLY A 219 -4.06 -29.63 11.10
CA GLY A 219 -5.42 -29.16 10.81
C GLY A 219 -6.31 -28.96 12.05
N ASP A 220 -6.09 -29.70 13.10
CA ASP A 220 -6.84 -29.58 14.34
C ASP A 220 -6.27 -28.58 15.35
N LEU A 221 -5.15 -27.91 14.98
CA LEU A 221 -4.64 -26.79 15.74
C LEU A 221 -5.39 -25.50 15.38
N TYR A 222 -5.29 -24.51 16.27
CA TYR A 222 -5.87 -23.18 16.05
C TYR A 222 -4.85 -22.23 15.46
N ILE A 223 -5.33 -21.31 14.62
CA ILE A 223 -4.59 -20.16 14.13
C ILE A 223 -5.39 -18.89 14.44
N ASP A 224 -4.69 -17.86 14.86
CA ASP A 224 -5.29 -16.55 15.12
C ASP A 224 -5.37 -15.73 13.85
N LEU A 225 -6.58 -15.27 13.55
CA LEU A 225 -6.88 -14.37 12.46
C LEU A 225 -7.23 -12.98 13.00
N VAL A 226 -6.67 -11.97 12.35
CA VAL A 226 -6.86 -10.55 12.70
C VAL A 226 -7.23 -9.74 11.48
N ILE A 227 -7.72 -8.54 11.67
CA ILE A 227 -7.78 -7.56 10.56
C ILE A 227 -6.35 -7.08 10.27
N THR A 228 -5.83 -7.45 9.12
CA THR A 228 -4.50 -7.04 8.63
C THR A 228 -4.60 -5.81 7.75
N HIS A 229 -3.48 -5.12 7.58
CA HIS A 229 -3.34 -4.07 6.56
C HIS A 229 -3.43 -4.68 5.14
N GLY A 230 -2.82 -5.83 4.94
CA GLY A 230 -2.86 -6.59 3.69
C GLY A 230 -1.78 -6.23 2.67
N ASP A 231 -1.16 -5.06 2.81
CA ASP A 231 -0.01 -4.59 2.02
C ASP A 231 0.92 -3.73 2.88
N PHE A 232 1.24 -4.22 4.11
CA PHE A 232 2.11 -3.49 5.03
C PHE A 232 3.55 -3.53 4.53
N GLN A 233 4.01 -2.41 4.01
CA GLN A 233 5.33 -2.28 3.40
C GLN A 233 5.92 -0.89 3.62
N PRO A 234 7.24 -0.71 3.43
CA PRO A 234 7.94 0.55 3.64
C PRO A 234 7.36 1.76 2.90
N GLY A 235 6.79 1.55 1.71
CA GLY A 235 6.16 2.60 0.90
C GLY A 235 4.85 3.11 1.47
N ASN A 236 4.16 2.29 2.26
CA ASN A 236 2.85 2.58 2.83
C ASN A 236 2.94 3.15 4.27
N ILE A 237 4.13 3.53 4.72
CA ILE A 237 4.36 4.25 5.97
C ILE A 237 4.90 5.63 5.63
N LEU A 238 4.07 6.67 5.72
CA LEU A 238 4.50 8.06 5.55
C LEU A 238 5.00 8.62 6.86
N CYS A 239 6.14 9.29 6.82
CA CYS A 239 6.83 9.84 7.98
C CYS A 239 6.98 11.35 7.86
N SER A 240 6.63 12.09 8.90
CA SER A 240 7.03 13.47 9.13
C SER A 240 8.09 13.54 10.23
N LYS A 241 8.48 14.76 10.65
CA LYS A 241 9.49 14.95 11.70
C LYS A 241 9.18 14.15 12.97
N ASP A 242 7.94 14.20 13.45
CA ASP A 242 7.54 13.70 14.76
C ASP A 242 6.38 12.70 14.71
N ASP A 243 5.85 12.45 13.52
CA ASP A 243 4.68 11.61 13.35
C ASP A 243 4.80 10.70 12.13
N PHE A 244 3.87 9.72 12.03
CA PHE A 244 3.77 8.83 10.89
C PHE A 244 2.30 8.47 10.65
N TRP A 245 2.02 7.99 9.43
CA TRP A 245 0.72 7.46 9.03
C TRP A 245 0.91 6.18 8.25
N ILE A 246 0.06 5.21 8.52
CA ILE A 246 -0.07 3.99 7.72
C ILE A 246 -1.17 4.27 6.69
N ILE A 247 -0.83 4.19 5.41
CA ILE A 247 -1.71 4.52 4.29
C ILE A 247 -1.99 3.27 3.44
N ASP A 248 -3.00 3.36 2.54
CA ASP A 248 -3.28 2.32 1.54
C ASP A 248 -3.87 1.03 2.14
N TRP A 249 -4.95 1.18 2.91
CA TRP A 249 -5.68 0.08 3.55
C TRP A 249 -6.63 -0.68 2.61
N GLU A 250 -6.53 -0.46 1.30
CA GLU A 250 -7.44 -1.04 0.30
C GLU A 250 -7.45 -2.57 0.28
N TYR A 251 -6.37 -3.21 0.74
CA TYR A 251 -6.24 -4.66 0.87
C TYR A 251 -6.53 -5.17 2.28
N SER A 252 -7.05 -4.32 3.17
CA SER A 252 -7.31 -4.77 4.54
C SER A 252 -8.36 -5.89 4.54
N ASN A 253 -8.05 -6.97 5.26
CA ASN A 253 -8.92 -8.13 5.35
C ASN A 253 -8.51 -8.99 6.55
N ARG A 254 -9.35 -9.98 6.90
CA ARG A 254 -9.04 -10.95 7.93
C ARG A 254 -8.07 -12.00 7.41
N ARG A 255 -6.88 -12.09 8.03
CA ARG A 255 -5.81 -13.05 7.70
C ARG A 255 -5.07 -13.47 8.95
N SER A 256 -4.15 -14.42 8.79
CA SER A 256 -3.23 -14.82 9.86
C SER A 256 -2.55 -13.60 10.49
N ILE A 257 -2.43 -13.62 11.81
CA ILE A 257 -1.74 -12.58 12.61
C ILE A 257 -0.30 -12.31 12.13
N PHE A 258 0.33 -13.27 11.47
CA PHE A 258 1.69 -13.14 10.91
C PHE A 258 1.74 -12.47 9.54
N TYR A 259 0.60 -12.23 8.90
CA TYR A 259 0.55 -11.84 7.48
C TYR A 259 1.32 -10.55 7.18
N ASP A 260 1.02 -9.46 7.89
CA ASP A 260 1.65 -8.17 7.62
C ASP A 260 3.16 -8.17 7.95
N ALA A 261 3.57 -8.91 8.98
CA ALA A 261 4.97 -9.12 9.31
C ALA A 261 5.72 -9.83 8.16
N LEU A 262 5.12 -10.87 7.60
CA LEU A 262 5.70 -11.59 6.47
C LEU A 262 5.75 -10.73 5.21
N VAL A 263 4.71 -9.96 4.92
CA VAL A 263 4.70 -9.02 3.78
C VAL A 263 5.83 -8.01 3.89
N PHE A 264 6.05 -7.44 5.07
CA PHE A 264 7.10 -6.47 5.34
C PHE A 264 8.50 -7.09 5.22
N ASP A 265 8.75 -8.19 5.92
CA ASP A 265 10.07 -8.82 6.00
C ASP A 265 10.49 -9.50 4.70
N LEU A 266 9.53 -10.06 3.97
CA LEU A 266 9.80 -10.73 2.70
C LEU A 266 9.84 -9.74 1.53
N GLU A 267 9.51 -8.46 1.73
CA GLU A 267 9.43 -7.49 0.64
C GLU A 267 8.67 -8.08 -0.58
N CYS A 268 7.45 -8.61 -0.35
CA CYS A 268 6.72 -9.46 -1.30
C CYS A 268 6.48 -8.80 -2.67
N ARG A 269 6.50 -7.47 -2.77
CA ARG A 269 6.41 -6.74 -4.05
C ARG A 269 7.63 -6.92 -4.97
N PHE A 270 8.75 -7.39 -4.44
CA PHE A 270 9.96 -7.61 -5.21
C PHE A 270 10.19 -9.10 -5.41
N PRO A 271 9.68 -9.71 -6.52
CA PRO A 271 9.76 -11.15 -6.73
C PRO A 271 11.20 -11.65 -6.89
N LEU A 272 12.09 -10.81 -7.40
CA LEU A 272 13.51 -11.14 -7.52
C LEU A 272 14.13 -11.34 -6.15
N GLY A 273 14.65 -12.54 -5.87
CA GLY A 273 15.24 -12.89 -4.58
C GLY A 273 14.23 -13.28 -3.49
N LEU A 274 12.92 -13.32 -3.78
CA LEU A 274 11.89 -13.70 -2.80
C LEU A 274 12.15 -15.08 -2.19
N ALA A 275 12.49 -16.08 -3.01
CA ALA A 275 12.80 -17.42 -2.51
C ALA A 275 13.97 -17.44 -1.54
N THR A 276 15.01 -16.62 -1.78
CA THR A 276 16.15 -16.48 -0.86
C THR A 276 15.74 -15.85 0.46
N ARG A 277 14.94 -14.76 0.41
CA ARG A 277 14.40 -14.10 1.61
C ARG A 277 13.51 -15.03 2.41
N PHE A 278 12.64 -15.78 1.73
CA PHE A 278 11.77 -16.77 2.35
C PHE A 278 12.56 -17.88 3.05
N ASN A 279 13.55 -18.49 2.38
CA ASN A 279 14.41 -19.53 2.97
C ASN A 279 15.21 -19.02 4.17
N LYS A 280 15.71 -17.77 4.10
CA LYS A 280 16.37 -17.12 5.23
C LYS A 280 15.38 -16.98 6.40
N LYS A 281 14.16 -16.51 6.11
CA LYS A 281 13.14 -16.30 7.13
C LYS A 281 12.69 -17.59 7.81
N ILE A 282 12.52 -18.69 7.07
CA ILE A 282 12.21 -20.00 7.66
C ILE A 282 13.32 -20.44 8.65
N ARG A 283 14.59 -20.21 8.32
CA ARG A 283 15.70 -20.54 9.22
C ARG A 283 15.71 -19.68 10.50
N GLU A 284 15.32 -18.42 10.38
CA GLU A 284 15.19 -17.50 11.53
C GLU A 284 13.96 -17.81 12.39
N LEU A 285 12.87 -18.35 11.79
CA LEU A 285 11.65 -18.78 12.48
C LEU A 285 11.83 -19.99 13.41
N ALA A 286 12.98 -20.69 13.35
CA ALA A 286 13.36 -21.62 14.39
C ALA A 286 13.39 -20.96 15.79
N ASN A 287 13.44 -19.60 15.84
CA ASN A 287 13.21 -18.74 17.01
C ASN A 287 11.89 -17.99 16.91
N ILE A 288 10.79 -18.72 17.07
CA ILE A 288 9.39 -18.22 16.96
C ILE A 288 9.09 -17.02 17.88
N ASN A 289 9.86 -16.85 18.97
CA ASN A 289 9.70 -15.78 19.96
C ASN A 289 9.83 -14.36 19.37
N ASP A 290 10.55 -14.18 18.27
CA ASP A 290 10.70 -12.86 17.65
C ASP A 290 9.44 -12.44 16.86
N TYR A 291 8.67 -13.40 16.35
CA TYR A 291 7.39 -13.13 15.71
C TYR A 291 6.27 -12.85 16.69
N LEU A 292 6.29 -13.52 17.85
CA LEU A 292 5.32 -13.27 18.92
C LEU A 292 5.44 -11.84 19.44
N LYS A 293 6.66 -11.27 19.50
CA LYS A 293 6.87 -9.85 19.82
C LYS A 293 6.23 -8.91 18.79
N TRP A 294 6.23 -9.30 17.53
CA TRP A 294 5.64 -8.51 16.45
C TRP A 294 4.12 -8.44 16.53
N THR A 295 3.49 -9.52 16.97
CA THR A 295 2.04 -9.63 17.07
C THR A 295 1.48 -9.05 18.36
N GLY A 296 2.33 -8.76 19.35
CA GLY A 296 1.92 -8.22 20.65
C GLY A 296 1.13 -9.23 21.50
N VAL A 297 1.29 -10.53 21.22
CA VAL A 297 0.68 -11.66 21.98
C VAL A 297 1.73 -12.33 22.84
#